data_ef04d8a0b3726a826de97bc31a7c491d
#
_entry.id   ef04d8a0b3726a826de97bc31a7c491d
#
_cell.length_a   1.000
_cell.length_b   1.000
_cell.length_c   1.000
_cell.angle_alpha   90.00
_cell.angle_beta   90.00
_cell.angle_gamma   90.00
#
_symmetry.space_group_name_H-M   'P 1'
#
loop_
_entity.id
_entity.type
_entity.pdbx_description
1 polymer ?
#
loop_
_entity_poly.entity_id
_entity_poly.type
_entity_poly.pdbx_seq_one_letter_code
_entity_poly.pdbx_strand_id
1 'polypeptide(L)'
;PGGQGDVSIVGDLLIMSVEEIRARLDCGLEGISEDVTEERFRGLRVFYISDLTSPVQGGAVQTCRGSHTHSVVSGPGKHGKIIVYNSGTSTVREEEELAGCYDELPGDERTALFRIDVIEIPVDDPASARIVDSPAVFADPETGVIAGLWRGGDHGDETQETFQTDQCHDITVFPESGIAAGACSGNGILFDISDPLKPKRIDEVVDTGFAYWHSATFSNDGDKVLFTDEWGGGSRPRCRAYDPLTW
;
A
#
# COMPACT_ATOMS: atom_id res chain seq x y z
N PRO A 1 -4.79 -5.99 -18.71
CA PRO A 1 -5.15 -4.69 -18.17
C PRO A 1 -5.28 -4.80 -16.67
N GLY A 2 -4.46 -4.12 -15.93
CA GLY A 2 -4.62 -3.94 -14.51
C GLY A 2 -5.63 -2.83 -14.29
N GLY A 3 -6.44 -2.86 -13.25
CA GLY A 3 -7.37 -1.81 -12.86
C GLY A 3 -6.67 -0.48 -12.56
N GLN A 4 -7.09 0.20 -11.52
CA GLN A 4 -6.35 1.36 -11.03
C GLN A 4 -4.95 0.93 -10.62
N GLY A 5 -3.95 1.69 -11.01
CA GLY A 5 -2.57 1.43 -10.66
C GLY A 5 -1.77 2.71 -10.65
N ASP A 6 -1.04 2.92 -9.57
CA ASP A 6 -0.11 4.03 -9.44
C ASP A 6 1.15 3.79 -10.27
N VAL A 7 1.81 4.86 -10.69
CA VAL A 7 3.06 4.80 -11.45
C VAL A 7 4.09 5.76 -10.89
N SER A 8 5.32 5.27 -10.75
CA SER A 8 6.49 6.07 -10.37
C SER A 8 7.61 5.92 -11.39
N ILE A 9 8.37 6.99 -11.61
CA ILE A 9 9.52 6.99 -12.51
C ILE A 9 10.79 7.29 -11.72
N VAL A 10 11.77 6.41 -11.85
CA VAL A 10 13.10 6.60 -11.26
C VAL A 10 14.16 6.34 -12.34
N GLY A 11 14.77 7.40 -12.86
CA GLY A 11 15.65 7.30 -14.01
C GLY A 11 14.93 6.75 -15.24
N ASP A 12 15.44 5.67 -15.80
CA ASP A 12 14.86 4.98 -16.95
C ASP A 12 13.92 3.81 -16.55
N LEU A 13 13.56 3.72 -15.29
CA LEU A 13 12.63 2.71 -14.79
C LEU A 13 11.26 3.33 -14.48
N LEU A 14 10.21 2.68 -14.95
CA LEU A 14 8.83 2.92 -14.55
C LEU A 14 8.39 1.75 -13.68
N ILE A 15 7.91 2.08 -12.48
CA ILE A 15 7.30 1.14 -11.53
C ILE A 15 5.80 1.32 -11.63
N MET A 16 5.04 0.24 -11.77
CA MET A 16 3.59 0.27 -11.93
C MET A 16 2.92 -0.66 -10.94
N SER A 17 1.97 -0.14 -10.19
CA SER A 17 1.07 -0.90 -9.33
C SER A 17 0.08 -1.74 -10.15
N VAL A 18 -0.20 -2.95 -9.70
CA VAL A 18 -1.22 -3.84 -10.25
C VAL A 18 -2.07 -4.41 -9.11
N GLU A 19 -3.26 -3.90 -8.97
CA GLU A 19 -4.25 -4.37 -7.99
C GLU A 19 -5.27 -5.32 -8.61
N GLU A 20 -5.54 -5.16 -9.90
CA GLU A 20 -6.60 -5.85 -10.64
C GLU A 20 -6.54 -7.38 -10.49
N ILE A 21 -7.63 -7.96 -9.99
CA ILE A 21 -7.74 -9.40 -9.75
C ILE A 21 -7.70 -10.26 -11.03
N ARG A 22 -7.87 -9.66 -12.20
CA ARG A 22 -7.88 -10.32 -13.49
C ARG A 22 -6.58 -10.16 -14.28
N ALA A 23 -5.59 -9.47 -13.72
CA ALA A 23 -4.31 -9.29 -14.40
C ALA A 23 -3.56 -10.62 -14.52
N ARG A 24 -2.86 -10.81 -15.65
CA ARG A 24 -2.12 -12.01 -16.00
C ARG A 24 -0.62 -11.80 -15.89
N LEU A 25 0.12 -12.86 -15.55
CA LEU A 25 1.58 -12.86 -15.55
C LEU A 25 2.17 -12.46 -16.90
N ASP A 26 1.59 -12.97 -17.98
CA ASP A 26 2.03 -12.74 -19.38
C ASP A 26 1.53 -11.44 -19.99
N CYS A 27 0.85 -10.58 -19.22
CA CYS A 27 0.19 -9.36 -19.71
C CYS A 27 -0.90 -9.60 -20.76
N GLY A 28 -1.45 -10.82 -20.87
CA GLY A 28 -2.53 -11.17 -21.78
C GLY A 28 -3.78 -10.31 -21.57
N LEU A 29 -4.50 -9.99 -22.65
CA LEU A 29 -5.65 -9.10 -22.61
C LEU A 29 -6.95 -9.78 -22.20
N GLU A 30 -7.00 -11.11 -22.23
CA GLU A 30 -8.20 -11.89 -21.91
C GLU A 30 -8.55 -11.81 -20.43
N GLY A 31 -7.55 -11.52 -19.60
CA GLY A 31 -7.73 -11.51 -18.14
C GLY A 31 -7.83 -12.91 -17.55
N ILE A 32 -8.04 -12.96 -16.23
CA ILE A 32 -8.25 -14.19 -15.46
C ILE A 32 -9.74 -14.30 -15.13
N SER A 33 -10.30 -15.50 -15.31
CA SER A 33 -11.69 -15.83 -14.96
C SER A 33 -11.78 -16.84 -13.81
N GLU A 34 -10.72 -17.60 -13.57
CA GLU A 34 -10.62 -18.57 -12.51
C GLU A 34 -10.53 -17.89 -11.14
N ASP A 35 -11.14 -18.46 -10.12
CA ASP A 35 -11.11 -17.94 -8.76
C ASP A 35 -9.68 -18.05 -8.17
N VAL A 36 -8.98 -19.15 -8.43
CA VAL A 36 -7.62 -19.41 -7.99
C VAL A 36 -6.76 -19.87 -9.18
N THR A 37 -5.63 -19.22 -9.44
CA THR A 37 -4.72 -19.61 -10.51
C THR A 37 -3.35 -18.99 -10.35
N GLU A 38 -2.29 -19.76 -10.61
CA GLU A 38 -0.90 -19.29 -10.62
C GLU A 38 -0.62 -18.28 -11.77
N GLU A 39 -1.48 -18.20 -12.79
CA GLU A 39 -1.34 -17.25 -13.89
C GLU A 39 -1.70 -15.81 -13.51
N ARG A 40 -2.34 -15.61 -12.36
CA ARG A 40 -2.74 -14.28 -11.89
C ARG A 40 -1.54 -13.48 -11.43
N PHE A 41 -1.53 -12.22 -11.79
CA PHE A 41 -0.53 -11.25 -11.33
C PHE A 41 -1.19 -10.16 -10.48
N ARG A 42 -0.65 -9.93 -9.29
CA ARG A 42 -0.91 -8.76 -8.45
C ARG A 42 0.40 -8.33 -7.79
N GLY A 43 0.67 -7.03 -7.76
CA GLY A 43 1.90 -6.49 -7.18
C GLY A 43 2.51 -5.37 -8.01
N LEU A 44 3.82 -5.36 -8.17
CA LEU A 44 4.54 -4.33 -8.93
C LEU A 44 5.14 -4.88 -10.22
N ARG A 45 5.02 -4.13 -11.31
CA ARG A 45 5.76 -4.35 -12.54
C ARG A 45 6.78 -3.25 -12.74
N VAL A 46 7.94 -3.60 -13.24
CA VAL A 46 9.02 -2.67 -13.54
C VAL A 46 9.33 -2.71 -15.02
N PHE A 47 9.35 -1.55 -15.66
CA PHE A 47 9.61 -1.42 -17.09
C PHE A 47 10.82 -0.53 -17.33
N TYR A 48 11.64 -0.88 -18.31
CA TYR A 48 12.59 0.03 -18.90
C TYR A 48 11.84 0.99 -19.84
N ILE A 49 12.06 2.28 -19.67
CA ILE A 49 11.42 3.35 -20.44
C ILE A 49 12.44 4.27 -21.13
N SER A 50 13.68 3.83 -21.29
CA SER A 50 14.68 4.57 -22.07
C SER A 50 14.22 4.86 -23.50
N ASP A 51 13.36 4.00 -24.06
CA ASP A 51 12.56 4.28 -25.25
C ASP A 51 11.08 4.32 -24.87
N LEU A 52 10.52 5.51 -24.76
CA LEU A 52 9.10 5.74 -24.40
C LEU A 52 8.12 5.16 -25.44
N THR A 53 8.57 4.92 -26.67
CA THR A 53 7.72 4.34 -27.71
C THR A 53 7.66 2.81 -27.66
N SER A 54 8.56 2.20 -26.89
CA SER A 54 8.69 0.75 -26.78
C SER A 54 9.12 0.33 -25.35
N PRO A 55 8.28 0.53 -24.31
CA PRO A 55 8.59 0.09 -22.96
C PRO A 55 8.79 -1.42 -22.90
N VAL A 56 9.81 -1.88 -22.17
CA VAL A 56 10.11 -3.30 -21.99
C VAL A 56 10.02 -3.68 -20.52
N GLN A 57 9.24 -4.70 -20.18
CA GLN A 57 9.18 -5.18 -18.81
C GLN A 57 10.54 -5.80 -18.42
N GLY A 58 11.18 -5.23 -17.40
CA GLY A 58 12.46 -5.65 -16.86
C GLY A 58 12.34 -6.49 -15.60
N GLY A 59 11.21 -6.37 -14.87
CA GLY A 59 11.00 -7.09 -13.63
C GLY A 59 9.57 -7.07 -13.15
N ALA A 60 9.29 -7.90 -12.15
CA ALA A 60 7.98 -7.94 -11.48
C ALA A 60 8.13 -8.51 -10.07
N VAL A 61 7.31 -8.03 -9.14
CA VAL A 61 7.21 -8.55 -7.78
C VAL A 61 5.74 -8.85 -7.51
N GLN A 62 5.43 -10.10 -7.21
CA GLN A 62 4.10 -10.49 -6.78
C GLN A 62 3.94 -10.26 -5.27
N THR A 63 2.78 -9.81 -4.85
CA THR A 63 2.40 -9.59 -3.45
C THR A 63 1.11 -10.31 -3.13
N CYS A 64 0.88 -10.56 -1.84
CA CYS A 64 -0.31 -11.30 -1.41
C CYS A 64 -1.62 -10.53 -1.59
N ARG A 65 -1.56 -9.18 -1.61
CA ARG A 65 -2.75 -8.33 -1.67
C ARG A 65 -2.74 -7.35 -2.84
N GLY A 66 -1.86 -7.57 -3.82
CA GLY A 66 -1.70 -6.64 -4.93
C GLY A 66 -1.01 -5.34 -4.53
N SER A 67 -1.15 -4.35 -5.38
CA SER A 67 -0.65 -2.98 -5.17
C SER A 67 -1.68 -2.00 -5.71
N HIS A 68 -2.37 -1.31 -4.82
CA HIS A 68 -3.24 -0.19 -5.18
C HIS A 68 -2.39 1.05 -5.45
N THR A 69 -1.59 1.42 -4.45
CA THR A 69 -0.57 2.46 -4.55
C THR A 69 0.79 1.91 -4.10
N HIS A 70 1.85 2.58 -4.48
CA HIS A 70 3.19 2.31 -3.97
C HIS A 70 3.95 3.63 -3.80
N SER A 71 4.91 3.64 -2.89
CA SER A 71 5.71 4.84 -2.64
C SER A 71 7.18 4.54 -2.80
N VAL A 72 7.86 5.32 -3.63
CA VAL A 72 9.32 5.28 -3.74
C VAL A 72 9.91 6.00 -2.52
N VAL A 73 10.48 5.22 -1.61
CA VAL A 73 11.01 5.71 -0.33
C VAL A 73 12.44 6.22 -0.47
N SER A 74 13.25 5.51 -1.25
CA SER A 74 14.60 5.95 -1.57
C SER A 74 14.96 5.62 -3.01
N GLY A 75 15.65 6.54 -3.64
CA GLY A 75 16.20 6.36 -4.99
C GLY A 75 17.45 5.47 -4.97
N PRO A 76 18.05 5.23 -6.15
CA PRO A 76 19.11 4.23 -6.31
C PRO A 76 20.38 4.55 -5.51
N GLY A 77 20.62 5.82 -5.17
CA GLY A 77 21.79 6.25 -4.39
C GLY A 77 23.08 5.58 -4.86
N LYS A 78 24.00 5.34 -3.92
CA LYS A 78 25.31 4.70 -4.20
C LYS A 78 25.21 3.18 -4.40
N HIS A 79 24.09 2.59 -4.01
CA HIS A 79 23.90 1.13 -4.01
C HIS A 79 23.14 0.63 -5.23
N GLY A 80 22.68 1.53 -6.10
CA GLY A 80 21.93 1.16 -7.30
C GLY A 80 20.60 0.46 -7.02
N LYS A 81 19.97 0.72 -5.85
CA LYS A 81 18.74 0.08 -5.42
C LYS A 81 17.68 1.11 -5.11
N ILE A 82 16.48 0.86 -5.54
CA ILE A 82 15.28 1.62 -5.20
C ILE A 82 14.56 0.85 -4.11
N ILE A 83 14.12 1.54 -3.06
CA ILE A 83 13.25 0.98 -2.03
C ILE A 83 11.85 1.54 -2.20
N VAL A 84 10.89 0.63 -2.23
CA VAL A 84 9.47 0.93 -2.43
C VAL A 84 8.68 0.33 -1.28
N TYR A 85 7.74 1.10 -0.72
CA TYR A 85 6.70 0.57 0.16
C TYR A 85 5.45 0.28 -0.66
N ASN A 86 4.87 -0.87 -0.40
CA ASN A 86 3.62 -1.30 -0.98
C ASN A 86 2.64 -1.70 0.12
N SER A 87 1.43 -1.19 0.02
CA SER A 87 0.32 -1.65 0.84
C SER A 87 -0.78 -2.14 -0.09
N GLY A 88 -1.02 -3.43 -0.05
CA GLY A 88 -2.08 -4.04 -0.83
C GLY A 88 -3.44 -3.83 -0.18
N THR A 89 -4.44 -3.47 -0.96
CA THR A 89 -5.81 -3.22 -0.49
C THR A 89 -6.78 -4.34 -0.85
N SER A 90 -6.40 -5.22 -1.75
CA SER A 90 -7.21 -6.37 -2.16
C SER A 90 -7.30 -7.45 -1.07
N THR A 91 -8.23 -8.39 -1.26
CA THR A 91 -8.25 -9.65 -0.51
C THR A 91 -6.93 -10.39 -0.66
N VAL A 92 -6.54 -11.10 0.38
CA VAL A 92 -5.35 -11.97 0.33
C VAL A 92 -5.58 -13.08 -0.69
N ARG A 93 -4.55 -13.41 -1.45
CA ARG A 93 -4.54 -14.53 -2.40
C ARG A 93 -4.49 -15.85 -1.67
N GLU A 94 -5.08 -16.89 -2.25
CA GLU A 94 -4.94 -18.25 -1.76
C GLU A 94 -3.47 -18.73 -1.86
N GLU A 95 -3.06 -19.59 -0.93
CA GLU A 95 -1.69 -20.13 -0.91
C GLU A 95 -1.37 -20.94 -2.18
N GLU A 96 -2.39 -21.57 -2.76
CA GLU A 96 -2.28 -22.29 -4.04
C GLU A 96 -1.99 -21.34 -5.22
N GLU A 97 -2.39 -20.08 -5.10
CA GLU A 97 -2.12 -19.07 -6.13
C GLU A 97 -0.73 -18.45 -5.96
N LEU A 98 -0.35 -18.16 -4.71
CA LEU A 98 0.95 -17.62 -4.37
C LEU A 98 1.39 -18.12 -2.98
N ALA A 99 2.38 -18.98 -2.97
CA ALA A 99 2.90 -19.59 -1.74
C ALA A 99 3.32 -18.53 -0.71
N GLY A 100 2.93 -18.73 0.54
CA GLY A 100 3.23 -17.83 1.66
C GLY A 100 2.19 -16.72 1.88
N CYS A 101 1.08 -16.71 1.15
CA CYS A 101 -0.02 -15.81 1.38
C CYS A 101 -1.05 -16.46 2.32
N TYR A 102 -1.29 -15.81 3.45
CA TYR A 102 -2.25 -16.25 4.47
C TYR A 102 -3.07 -15.05 4.93
N ASP A 103 -4.35 -15.26 5.21
CA ASP A 103 -5.28 -14.24 5.70
C ASP A 103 -5.83 -14.52 7.10
N GLU A 104 -5.36 -15.56 7.76
CA GLU A 104 -5.86 -15.96 9.07
C GLU A 104 -5.64 -14.88 10.14
N LEU A 105 -6.62 -14.68 10.98
CA LEU A 105 -6.75 -13.68 12.04
C LEU A 105 -7.28 -14.30 13.32
N PRO A 106 -7.04 -13.60 14.44
CA PRO A 106 -5.86 -12.86 14.85
C PRO A 106 -4.82 -13.79 15.46
N GLY A 107 -3.55 -13.46 15.34
CA GLY A 107 -2.46 -14.15 16.03
C GLY A 107 -1.60 -15.07 15.18
N ASP A 108 -1.89 -15.24 13.89
CA ASP A 108 -0.95 -15.89 12.99
C ASP A 108 0.07 -14.88 12.48
N GLU A 109 1.33 -15.06 12.89
CA GLU A 109 2.43 -14.19 12.48
C GLU A 109 2.72 -14.24 10.97
N ARG A 110 2.17 -15.22 10.25
CA ARG A 110 2.33 -15.37 8.80
C ARG A 110 1.33 -14.54 8.01
N THR A 111 0.30 -13.99 8.64
CA THR A 111 -0.76 -13.26 7.93
C THR A 111 -0.20 -12.15 7.05
N ALA A 112 -0.72 -12.03 5.83
CA ALA A 112 -0.43 -10.95 4.91
C ALA A 112 -1.21 -9.66 5.26
N LEU A 113 -2.15 -9.74 6.19
CA LEU A 113 -2.87 -8.59 6.73
C LEU A 113 -1.99 -7.85 7.76
N PHE A 114 -2.31 -6.57 8.02
CA PHE A 114 -1.63 -5.74 9.02
C PHE A 114 -0.16 -5.46 8.76
N ARG A 115 0.26 -5.55 7.50
CA ARG A 115 1.64 -5.35 7.07
C ARG A 115 1.71 -4.38 5.90
N ILE A 116 2.90 -3.86 5.68
CA ILE A 116 3.30 -3.29 4.41
C ILE A 116 4.46 -4.14 3.85
N ASP A 117 4.62 -4.17 2.53
CA ASP A 117 5.77 -4.80 1.91
C ASP A 117 6.86 -3.77 1.65
N VAL A 118 8.09 -4.09 2.05
CA VAL A 118 9.30 -3.36 1.70
C VAL A 118 9.95 -4.07 0.52
N ILE A 119 9.94 -3.41 -0.63
CA ILE A 119 10.41 -3.98 -1.89
C ILE A 119 11.71 -3.32 -2.31
N GLU A 120 12.72 -4.12 -2.62
CA GLU A 120 13.99 -3.70 -3.16
C GLU A 120 14.02 -3.96 -4.67
N ILE A 121 14.33 -2.92 -5.46
CA ILE A 121 14.45 -3.01 -6.92
C ILE A 121 15.86 -2.60 -7.32
N PRO A 122 16.75 -3.54 -7.72
CA PRO A 122 18.05 -3.19 -8.31
C PRO A 122 17.86 -2.52 -9.67
N VAL A 123 18.49 -1.36 -9.87
CA VAL A 123 18.33 -0.57 -11.11
C VAL A 123 18.92 -1.29 -12.32
N ASP A 124 20.07 -1.95 -12.13
CA ASP A 124 20.77 -2.64 -13.20
C ASP A 124 20.19 -4.03 -13.52
N ASP A 125 19.39 -4.58 -12.59
CA ASP A 125 18.75 -5.89 -12.73
C ASP A 125 17.37 -5.91 -12.06
N PRO A 126 16.36 -5.22 -12.62
CA PRO A 126 15.00 -5.21 -12.07
C PRO A 126 14.34 -6.59 -12.00
N ALA A 127 14.85 -7.58 -12.75
CA ALA A 127 14.37 -8.96 -12.65
C ALA A 127 14.64 -9.59 -11.26
N SER A 128 15.64 -9.08 -10.54
CA SER A 128 15.96 -9.49 -9.16
C SER A 128 15.18 -8.70 -8.09
N ALA A 129 14.18 -7.91 -8.48
CA ALA A 129 13.33 -7.20 -7.53
C ALA A 129 12.58 -8.20 -6.63
N ARG A 130 12.47 -7.86 -5.34
CA ARG A 130 11.86 -8.75 -4.35
C ARG A 130 11.37 -8.01 -3.13
N ILE A 131 10.44 -8.60 -2.40
CA ILE A 131 10.12 -8.22 -1.03
C ILE A 131 11.32 -8.60 -0.15
N VAL A 132 11.83 -7.64 0.62
CA VAL A 132 12.95 -7.83 1.54
C VAL A 132 12.51 -7.85 3.00
N ASP A 133 11.37 -7.27 3.30
CA ASP A 133 10.73 -7.27 4.61
C ASP A 133 9.24 -7.02 4.47
N SER A 134 8.45 -7.47 5.45
CA SER A 134 7.01 -7.20 5.55
C SER A 134 6.64 -6.90 7.01
N PRO A 135 7.06 -5.73 7.52
CA PRO A 135 6.87 -5.41 8.93
C PRO A 135 5.40 -5.26 9.30
N ALA A 136 5.02 -5.79 10.46
CA ALA A 136 3.68 -5.70 11.03
C ALA A 136 3.44 -4.30 11.64
N VAL A 137 3.35 -3.29 10.80
CA VAL A 137 3.26 -1.87 11.22
C VAL A 137 1.95 -1.54 11.96
N PHE A 138 0.94 -2.41 11.89
CA PHE A 138 -0.33 -2.28 12.57
C PHE A 138 -0.38 -3.09 13.89
N ALA A 139 0.72 -3.72 14.30
CA ALA A 139 0.78 -4.42 15.58
C ALA A 139 0.67 -3.43 16.74
N ASP A 140 0.06 -3.88 17.83
CA ASP A 140 0.03 -3.15 19.10
C ASP A 140 1.45 -2.99 19.65
N PRO A 141 1.90 -1.78 19.96
CA PRO A 141 3.30 -1.54 20.33
C PRO A 141 3.67 -2.11 21.71
N GLU A 142 2.69 -2.34 22.60
CA GLU A 142 2.94 -2.85 23.96
C GLU A 142 2.91 -4.36 24.00
N THR A 143 1.98 -4.97 23.29
CA THR A 143 1.73 -6.42 23.37
C THR A 143 2.29 -7.19 22.17
N GLY A 144 2.58 -6.50 21.06
CA GLY A 144 2.97 -7.12 19.79
C GLY A 144 1.83 -7.83 19.06
N VAL A 145 0.59 -7.71 19.56
CA VAL A 145 -0.57 -8.34 18.93
C VAL A 145 -0.81 -7.68 17.58
N ILE A 146 -0.79 -8.48 16.53
CA ILE A 146 -1.16 -8.05 15.18
C ILE A 146 -2.67 -7.71 15.20
N ALA A 147 -3.06 -6.64 14.51
CA ALA A 147 -4.40 -6.07 14.58
C ALA A 147 -4.73 -5.34 15.92
N GLY A 148 -3.73 -4.80 16.58
CA GLY A 148 -3.90 -4.01 17.80
C GLY A 148 -4.46 -2.61 17.58
N LEU A 149 -4.36 -2.05 16.37
CA LEU A 149 -4.86 -0.71 16.03
C LEU A 149 -6.39 -0.67 15.91
N TRP A 150 -6.92 0.38 15.32
CA TRP A 150 -8.36 0.58 15.18
C TRP A 150 -9.10 -0.70 14.74
N ARG A 151 -10.08 -1.09 15.52
CA ARG A 151 -10.80 -2.36 15.30
C ARG A 151 -11.98 -2.26 14.32
N GLY A 152 -12.22 -1.05 13.80
CA GLY A 152 -13.40 -0.78 13.01
C GLY A 152 -14.65 -0.57 13.87
N GLY A 153 -15.78 -0.46 13.24
CA GLY A 153 -17.09 -0.36 13.88
C GLY A 153 -18.06 0.56 13.18
N ASP A 154 -19.23 0.67 13.77
CA ASP A 154 -20.27 1.61 13.37
C ASP A 154 -20.04 2.93 14.11
N HIS A 155 -19.93 4.01 13.36
CA HIS A 155 -19.70 5.35 13.88
C HIS A 155 -20.99 6.13 14.18
N GLY A 156 -22.13 5.47 14.11
CA GLY A 156 -23.45 6.02 14.35
C GLY A 156 -24.29 6.24 13.11
N ASP A 157 -25.51 6.77 13.32
CA ASP A 157 -26.48 6.96 12.23
C ASP A 157 -25.90 7.83 11.10
N GLU A 158 -26.08 7.37 9.86
CA GLU A 158 -25.63 8.04 8.65
C GLU A 158 -24.09 8.16 8.52
N THR A 159 -23.32 7.50 9.35
CA THR A 159 -21.85 7.41 9.23
C THR A 159 -21.42 6.19 8.42
N GLN A 160 -20.13 6.05 8.22
CA GLN A 160 -19.54 4.91 7.54
C GLN A 160 -19.20 3.82 8.54
N GLU A 161 -19.59 2.58 8.24
CA GLU A 161 -19.00 1.44 8.91
C GLU A 161 -17.59 1.23 8.37
N THR A 162 -16.62 1.08 9.26
CA THR A 162 -15.22 0.84 8.90
C THR A 162 -14.76 -0.51 9.41
N PHE A 163 -13.84 -1.10 8.66
CA PHE A 163 -13.16 -2.31 9.07
C PHE A 163 -11.96 -1.96 9.97
N GLN A 164 -11.40 -2.98 10.61
CA GLN A 164 -10.17 -2.81 11.36
C GLN A 164 -9.04 -2.34 10.43
N THR A 165 -8.09 -1.58 10.99
CA THR A 165 -6.94 -1.10 10.21
C THR A 165 -6.01 -2.24 9.88
N ASP A 166 -6.08 -2.76 8.68
CA ASP A 166 -5.30 -3.89 8.19
C ASP A 166 -4.46 -3.56 6.95
N GLN A 167 -4.58 -2.32 6.45
CA GLN A 167 -3.92 -1.83 5.25
C GLN A 167 -3.84 -0.31 5.25
N CYS A 168 -2.97 0.25 4.40
CA CYS A 168 -3.00 1.65 4.01
C CYS A 168 -3.50 1.76 2.57
N HIS A 169 -4.36 2.74 2.32
CA HIS A 169 -4.73 3.11 0.96
C HIS A 169 -3.54 3.77 0.25
N ASP A 170 -2.87 4.69 0.96
CA ASP A 170 -1.72 5.42 0.44
C ASP A 170 -0.66 5.63 1.54
N ILE A 171 0.60 5.71 1.13
CA ILE A 171 1.74 6.08 1.97
C ILE A 171 2.52 7.17 1.26
N THR A 172 2.60 8.35 1.87
CA THR A 172 3.38 9.47 1.35
C THR A 172 4.67 9.62 2.12
N VAL A 173 5.79 9.81 1.42
CA VAL A 173 7.11 9.93 2.03
C VAL A 173 7.62 11.36 2.02
N PHE A 174 8.30 11.76 3.09
CA PHE A 174 9.04 13.01 3.20
C PHE A 174 10.49 12.70 3.56
N PRO A 175 11.32 12.35 2.56
CA PRO A 175 12.66 11.78 2.79
C PRO A 175 13.61 12.74 3.54
N GLU A 176 13.46 14.05 3.36
CA GLU A 176 14.30 15.05 4.01
C GLU A 176 14.20 15.00 5.53
N SER A 177 13.07 14.62 6.08
CA SER A 177 12.86 14.46 7.52
C SER A 177 12.96 13.01 8.00
N GLY A 178 13.09 12.05 7.09
CA GLY A 178 13.09 10.63 7.42
C GLY A 178 11.74 10.13 7.92
N ILE A 179 10.63 10.74 7.46
CA ILE A 179 9.26 10.44 7.90
C ILE A 179 8.41 10.04 6.69
N ALA A 180 7.49 9.11 6.91
CA ALA A 180 6.39 8.83 6.00
C ALA A 180 5.07 8.91 6.77
N ALA A 181 3.98 9.14 6.03
CA ALA A 181 2.62 9.17 6.56
C ALA A 181 1.74 8.19 5.78
N GLY A 182 1.07 7.29 6.48
CA GLY A 182 0.14 6.33 5.90
C GLY A 182 -1.31 6.74 6.17
N ALA A 183 -2.10 6.86 5.11
CA ALA A 183 -3.54 6.93 5.16
C ALA A 183 -4.07 5.50 5.14
N CYS A 184 -4.40 4.97 6.30
CA CYS A 184 -4.76 3.57 6.46
C CYS A 184 -6.23 3.42 6.84
N SER A 185 -6.84 2.28 6.64
CA SER A 185 -8.30 2.13 6.65
C SER A 185 -8.99 2.71 7.90
N GLY A 186 -8.41 2.61 9.07
CA GLY A 186 -8.96 3.18 10.30
C GLY A 186 -8.06 4.18 11.00
N ASN A 187 -6.86 4.41 10.50
CA ASN A 187 -5.84 5.23 11.15
C ASN A 187 -5.05 6.05 10.15
N GLY A 188 -4.74 7.31 10.51
CA GLY A 188 -3.57 7.98 9.96
C GLY A 188 -2.36 7.58 10.81
N ILE A 189 -1.25 7.15 10.19
CA ILE A 189 -0.05 6.73 10.90
C ILE A 189 1.20 7.44 10.40
N LEU A 190 2.15 7.66 11.30
CA LEU A 190 3.46 8.17 10.96
C LEU A 190 4.52 7.08 11.15
N PHE A 191 5.46 7.05 10.21
CA PHE A 191 6.59 6.13 10.22
C PHE A 191 7.91 6.88 10.30
N ASP A 192 8.83 6.38 11.11
CA ASP A 192 10.26 6.64 10.98
C ASP A 192 10.80 5.77 9.84
N ILE A 193 11.33 6.42 8.81
CA ILE A 193 11.95 5.80 7.64
C ILE A 193 13.43 6.15 7.51
N SER A 194 14.08 6.54 8.61
CA SER A 194 15.54 6.82 8.65
C SER A 194 16.36 5.63 8.16
N ASP A 195 15.89 4.41 8.41
CA ASP A 195 16.30 3.19 7.71
C ASP A 195 15.14 2.74 6.82
N PRO A 196 15.20 2.99 5.50
CA PRO A 196 14.11 2.66 4.58
C PRO A 196 13.78 1.16 4.52
N LEU A 197 14.71 0.29 4.93
CA LEU A 197 14.47 -1.15 4.98
C LEU A 197 13.76 -1.60 6.25
N LYS A 198 13.61 -0.71 7.25
CA LYS A 198 13.04 -1.04 8.56
C LYS A 198 12.10 0.07 9.05
N PRO A 199 11.00 0.37 8.32
CA PRO A 199 10.07 1.38 8.76
C PRO A 199 9.48 1.02 10.13
N LYS A 200 9.30 2.05 10.98
CA LYS A 200 8.72 1.88 12.30
C LYS A 200 7.58 2.88 12.46
N ARG A 201 6.42 2.41 12.89
CA ARG A 201 5.35 3.33 13.31
C ARG A 201 5.81 4.09 14.57
N ILE A 202 5.68 5.42 14.52
CA ILE A 202 6.06 6.33 15.61
C ILE A 202 4.87 7.07 16.20
N ASP A 203 3.78 7.21 15.45
CA ASP A 203 2.57 7.87 15.92
C ASP A 203 1.36 7.41 15.12
N GLU A 204 0.17 7.63 15.65
CA GLU A 204 -1.10 7.33 15.01
C GLU A 204 -2.20 8.28 15.42
N VAL A 205 -3.17 8.50 14.54
CA VAL A 205 -4.39 9.25 14.81
C VAL A 205 -5.60 8.46 14.34
N VAL A 206 -6.68 8.54 15.12
CA VAL A 206 -7.98 7.93 14.79
C VAL A 206 -9.02 9.05 14.74
N ASP A 207 -9.86 9.04 13.73
CA ASP A 207 -11.09 9.81 13.72
C ASP A 207 -12.28 8.84 13.78
N THR A 208 -13.02 8.91 14.90
CA THR A 208 -14.17 8.01 15.12
C THR A 208 -15.41 8.43 14.33
N GLY A 209 -15.44 9.61 13.74
CA GLY A 209 -16.52 10.09 12.91
C GLY A 209 -16.36 9.73 11.44
N PHE A 210 -15.13 9.67 10.99
CA PHE A 210 -14.75 9.38 9.61
C PHE A 210 -13.49 8.55 9.64
N ALA A 211 -13.47 7.42 9.01
CA ALA A 211 -12.36 6.51 9.20
C ALA A 211 -12.05 5.61 8.01
N TYR A 212 -12.19 6.12 6.78
CA TYR A 212 -11.51 5.52 5.64
C TYR A 212 -10.53 6.54 5.07
N TRP A 213 -9.34 6.57 5.65
CA TRP A 213 -8.30 7.50 5.28
C TRP A 213 -7.75 7.18 3.89
N HIS A 214 -7.85 8.16 2.98
CA HIS A 214 -7.55 7.97 1.57
C HIS A 214 -6.14 8.41 1.20
N SER A 215 -5.73 9.61 1.59
CA SER A 215 -4.39 10.11 1.32
C SER A 215 -3.81 10.87 2.49
N ALA A 216 -2.48 10.93 2.53
CA ALA A 216 -1.72 11.73 3.48
C ALA A 216 -0.82 12.69 2.69
N THR A 217 -0.83 13.98 3.03
CA THR A 217 -0.05 14.99 2.32
C THR A 217 0.73 15.84 3.30
N PHE A 218 2.04 15.90 3.13
CA PHE A 218 2.90 16.79 3.93
C PHE A 218 2.78 18.24 3.45
N SER A 219 2.88 19.18 4.40
CA SER A 219 3.20 20.58 4.08
C SER A 219 4.59 20.69 3.46
N ASN A 220 4.84 21.78 2.73
CA ASN A 220 6.12 21.95 2.02
C ASN A 220 7.35 21.96 2.94
N ASP A 221 7.17 22.32 4.20
CA ASP A 221 8.21 22.32 5.25
C ASP A 221 8.24 21.01 6.07
N GLY A 222 7.30 20.09 5.81
CA GLY A 222 7.23 18.78 6.45
C GLY A 222 6.79 18.80 7.92
N ASP A 223 6.29 19.94 8.43
CA ASP A 223 5.89 20.09 9.84
C ASP A 223 4.42 19.72 10.10
N LYS A 224 3.65 19.49 9.05
CA LYS A 224 2.23 19.11 9.12
C LYS A 224 1.91 18.01 8.12
N VAL A 225 0.96 17.17 8.49
CA VAL A 225 0.34 16.17 7.62
C VAL A 225 -1.15 16.44 7.57
N LEU A 226 -1.69 16.52 6.36
CA LEU A 226 -3.12 16.52 6.09
C LEU A 226 -3.54 15.13 5.68
N PHE A 227 -4.45 14.54 6.42
CA PHE A 227 -5.13 13.31 6.01
C PHE A 227 -6.47 13.65 5.37
N THR A 228 -6.85 12.90 4.34
CA THR A 228 -8.16 13.01 3.70
C THR A 228 -8.94 11.73 3.90
N ASP A 229 -10.26 11.84 3.97
CA ASP A 229 -11.16 10.71 4.09
C ASP A 229 -11.85 10.42 2.75
N GLU A 230 -11.95 9.15 2.39
CA GLU A 230 -12.70 8.69 1.23
C GLU A 230 -14.05 8.10 1.65
N TRP A 231 -14.91 8.92 2.16
CA TRP A 231 -16.21 8.50 2.65
C TRP A 231 -16.96 7.62 1.66
N GLY A 232 -17.37 6.44 2.11
CA GLY A 232 -18.13 5.49 1.31
C GLY A 232 -17.38 4.99 0.08
N GLY A 233 -16.03 4.95 0.12
CA GLY A 233 -15.22 4.57 -1.03
C GLY A 233 -15.41 5.52 -2.22
N GLY A 234 -15.54 6.82 -1.97
CA GLY A 234 -15.77 7.84 -2.98
C GLY A 234 -17.16 7.83 -3.61
N SER A 235 -18.06 6.93 -3.21
CA SER A 235 -19.38 6.76 -3.83
C SER A 235 -20.49 7.55 -3.15
N ARG A 236 -20.23 8.15 -2.00
CA ARG A 236 -21.22 8.86 -1.19
C ARG A 236 -20.67 10.16 -0.63
N PRO A 237 -20.75 11.28 -1.35
CA PRO A 237 -20.39 12.57 -0.77
C PRO A 237 -21.33 12.88 0.40
N ARG A 238 -20.77 13.13 1.58
CA ARG A 238 -21.53 13.43 2.78
C ARG A 238 -21.44 14.87 3.24
N CYS A 239 -20.44 15.61 2.81
CA CYS A 239 -20.38 17.04 3.08
C CYS A 239 -21.39 17.76 2.21
N ARG A 240 -22.47 18.23 2.82
CA ARG A 240 -23.48 19.09 2.19
C ARG A 240 -23.26 20.53 2.65
N ALA A 241 -23.64 21.49 1.84
CA ALA A 241 -23.45 22.91 2.15
C ALA A 241 -24.10 23.37 3.47
N TYR A 242 -25.00 22.60 4.02
CA TYR A 242 -25.71 22.87 5.27
C TYR A 242 -25.30 21.98 6.45
N ASP A 243 -24.34 21.07 6.23
CA ASP A 243 -23.85 20.23 7.31
C ASP A 243 -23.04 21.08 8.30
N PRO A 244 -23.09 20.80 9.61
CA PRO A 244 -22.30 21.54 10.57
C PRO A 244 -20.80 21.30 10.32
N LEU A 245 -19.99 22.36 10.49
CA LEU A 245 -18.53 22.30 10.38
C LEU A 245 -17.84 21.63 11.60
N THR A 246 -18.59 20.83 12.36
CA THR A 246 -18.14 20.18 13.60
C THR A 246 -18.12 18.68 13.47
N TRP A 247 -17.65 18.25 12.34
CA TRP A 247 -17.40 16.83 12.13
C TRP A 247 -16.13 16.41 12.84
#